data_80d6fb6e5a4933dac4eb72d58afbcc0d
#
_entry.id   80d6fb6e5a4933dac4eb72d58afbcc0d
#
_cell.length_a   1.000
_cell.length_b   1.000
_cell.length_c   1.000
_cell.angle_alpha   90.00
_cell.angle_beta   90.00
_cell.angle_gamma   90.00
#
_symmetry.space_group_name_H-M   'P 1'
#
loop_
_entity.id
_entity.type
_entity.pdbx_description
1 polymer ?
#
loop_
_entity_poly.entity_id
_entity_poly.type
_entity_poly.pdbx_seq_one_letter_code
_entity_poly.pdbx_strand_id
1 'polypeptide(L)'
;TLERQKKLGVVPADTKLAPKPEAIKDWDALSADEKRLFARQMEVFAGFGEYADIEIGRLIATLKDLGQLDNTLIFYIIGDNGASAEGGMNGLFNEMTYFNGYPEKIEDQLAHIDDLGGPLGHNHYAAGWAVAGDTPFTWTKQVASSYGGTRNGLVVYWPKGVHAKNEIRSQWHHVIDVAPTILEAAGLPEPRVVNGTPQTPNQGVSMMYAFNDAKAPERHLTQYFEKFGNRGVYFDGWLAGTVHKAPWETKVRAPLADDKWELYDTRSDFSLTNDLASKNPEKLHEMQAIFMREAIANHVLPIDDRSFERVNAELAGRPDLMLGRKSLTVYDGMFAIPENAFINVKNTSLSITADVVVPDQPANGVLVAQGGRFGGWSLYVKDGKPIYHYNFLGLKRFTVASDKPLVPGKATIVFDFAYDGGGAGKGGTGTLFVNGEKVGQGRIEVTQCCGFSATEGADVGLNTGTPVSLDYTNPFRFNGTIEKVTIDLKDDKAKAAEKEAIEQERGESNLKRALAN
;
A
#
# COMPACT_ATOMS: atom_id res chain seq x y z
N THR A 1 19.26 11.97 -16.44
CA THR A 1 19.48 11.64 -15.01
C THR A 1 20.88 11.11 -14.79
N LEU A 2 21.33 10.00 -15.41
CA LEU A 2 22.62 9.34 -15.15
C LEU A 2 23.83 10.28 -15.29
N GLU A 3 23.91 11.08 -16.34
CA GLU A 3 25.04 12.02 -16.55
C GLU A 3 25.10 13.08 -15.42
N ARG A 4 23.95 13.52 -14.90
CA ARG A 4 23.90 14.40 -13.74
C ARG A 4 24.38 13.70 -12.47
N GLN A 5 23.99 12.44 -12.26
CA GLN A 5 24.44 11.62 -11.12
C GLN A 5 25.95 11.43 -11.12
N LYS A 6 26.54 11.13 -12.29
CA LYS A 6 28.00 11.04 -12.47
C LYS A 6 28.69 12.37 -12.16
N LYS A 7 28.16 13.47 -12.70
CA LYS A 7 28.73 14.81 -12.46
C LYS A 7 28.69 15.20 -10.98
N LEU A 8 27.66 14.79 -10.26
CA LEU A 8 27.51 15.02 -8.81
C LEU A 8 28.35 14.04 -7.98
N GLY A 9 28.91 13.00 -8.59
CA GLY A 9 29.68 11.97 -7.91
C GLY A 9 28.86 11.01 -7.06
N VAL A 10 27.51 11.02 -7.19
CA VAL A 10 26.63 10.13 -6.42
C VAL A 10 26.60 8.70 -6.99
N VAL A 11 27.09 8.52 -8.20
CA VAL A 11 27.38 7.22 -8.81
C VAL A 11 28.79 7.23 -9.39
N PRO A 12 29.49 6.08 -9.50
CA PRO A 12 30.78 6.00 -10.18
C PRO A 12 30.75 6.54 -11.63
N ALA A 13 31.84 7.15 -12.08
CA ALA A 13 31.90 7.78 -13.40
C ALA A 13 31.70 6.79 -14.56
N ASP A 14 32.07 5.55 -14.37
CA ASP A 14 31.97 4.45 -15.34
C ASP A 14 30.63 3.69 -15.28
N THR A 15 29.72 4.09 -14.39
CA THR A 15 28.38 3.48 -14.25
C THR A 15 27.66 3.45 -15.59
N LYS A 16 27.12 2.30 -15.95
CA LYS A 16 26.30 2.11 -17.14
C LYS A 16 24.81 2.22 -16.77
N LEU A 17 23.99 2.67 -17.70
CA LEU A 17 22.55 2.60 -17.54
C LEU A 17 22.10 1.14 -17.72
N ALA A 18 21.44 0.59 -16.73
CA ALA A 18 20.85 -0.75 -16.85
C ALA A 18 19.71 -0.74 -17.91
N PRO A 19 19.52 -1.82 -18.66
CA PRO A 19 18.43 -1.93 -19.62
C PRO A 19 17.09 -1.89 -18.91
N LYS A 20 16.15 -1.10 -19.44
CA LYS A 20 14.77 -1.10 -18.90
C LYS A 20 14.07 -2.42 -19.20
N PRO A 21 13.07 -2.82 -18.38
CA PRO A 21 12.23 -3.97 -18.68
C PRO A 21 11.56 -3.84 -20.05
N GLU A 22 11.48 -4.95 -20.80
CA GLU A 22 10.95 -4.97 -22.17
C GLU A 22 9.51 -4.44 -22.29
N ALA A 23 8.68 -4.69 -21.27
CA ALA A 23 7.31 -4.22 -21.22
C ALA A 23 7.17 -2.69 -21.20
N ILE A 24 8.19 -1.96 -20.76
CA ILE A 24 8.17 -0.50 -20.69
C ILE A 24 8.48 0.08 -22.07
N LYS A 25 7.52 0.79 -22.67
CA LYS A 25 7.70 1.49 -23.95
C LYS A 25 8.77 2.58 -23.85
N ASP A 26 9.43 2.85 -24.96
CA ASP A 26 10.24 4.08 -25.09
C ASP A 26 9.32 5.30 -25.10
N TRP A 27 9.79 6.42 -24.53
CA TRP A 27 9.03 7.67 -24.50
C TRP A 27 8.59 8.12 -25.88
N ASP A 28 9.46 7.98 -26.89
CA ASP A 28 9.16 8.40 -28.25
C ASP A 28 8.11 7.52 -28.94
N ALA A 29 7.96 6.29 -28.49
CA ALA A 29 6.95 5.35 -28.98
C ALA A 29 5.55 5.55 -28.37
N LEU A 30 5.42 6.42 -27.35
CA LEU A 30 4.15 6.75 -26.72
C LEU A 30 3.31 7.64 -27.64
N SER A 31 1.98 7.46 -27.59
CA SER A 31 1.01 8.36 -28.26
C SER A 31 1.04 9.77 -27.65
N ALA A 32 0.43 10.73 -28.33
CA ALA A 32 0.32 12.10 -27.81
C ALA A 32 -0.47 12.15 -26.49
N ASP A 33 -1.51 11.34 -26.37
CA ASP A 33 -2.36 11.25 -25.17
C ASP A 33 -1.64 10.59 -24.00
N GLU A 34 -0.89 9.48 -24.23
CA GLU A 34 -0.04 8.87 -23.23
C GLU A 34 1.02 9.88 -22.73
N LYS A 35 1.70 10.58 -23.63
CA LYS A 35 2.71 11.60 -23.26
C LYS A 35 2.10 12.72 -22.43
N ARG A 36 0.93 13.24 -22.82
CA ARG A 36 0.22 14.29 -22.08
C ARG A 36 -0.15 13.84 -20.68
N LEU A 37 -0.75 12.65 -20.54
CA LEU A 37 -1.14 12.10 -19.25
C LEU A 37 0.08 11.81 -18.36
N PHE A 38 1.07 11.12 -18.90
CA PHE A 38 2.25 10.72 -18.10
C PHE A 38 3.09 11.93 -17.69
N ALA A 39 3.20 12.95 -18.53
CA ALA A 39 3.85 14.21 -18.15
C ALA A 39 3.14 14.86 -16.95
N ARG A 40 1.79 14.91 -16.98
CA ARG A 40 1.01 15.46 -15.86
C ARG A 40 1.15 14.63 -14.58
N GLN A 41 1.14 13.31 -14.67
CA GLN A 41 1.36 12.43 -13.53
C GLN A 41 2.72 12.70 -12.87
N MET A 42 3.77 12.86 -13.66
CA MET A 42 5.12 13.16 -13.14
C MET A 42 5.21 14.59 -12.58
N GLU A 43 4.55 15.56 -13.19
CA GLU A 43 4.47 16.92 -12.66
C GLU A 43 3.85 16.93 -11.24
N VAL A 44 2.75 16.20 -11.04
CA VAL A 44 2.10 16.05 -9.74
C VAL A 44 3.03 15.39 -8.73
N PHE A 45 3.71 14.30 -9.12
CA PHE A 45 4.68 13.62 -8.25
C PHE A 45 5.86 14.53 -7.86
N ALA A 46 6.40 15.27 -8.83
CA ALA A 46 7.48 16.21 -8.56
C ALA A 46 7.06 17.34 -7.61
N GLY A 47 5.85 17.89 -7.82
CA GLY A 47 5.28 18.90 -6.92
C GLY A 47 5.05 18.39 -5.50
N PHE A 48 4.58 17.13 -5.35
CA PHE A 48 4.46 16.49 -4.06
C PHE A 48 5.82 16.28 -3.38
N GLY A 49 6.84 15.83 -4.15
CA GLY A 49 8.21 15.68 -3.65
C GLY A 49 8.80 17.00 -3.16
N GLU A 50 8.61 18.09 -3.90
CA GLU A 50 9.05 19.44 -3.49
C GLU A 50 8.34 19.89 -2.22
N TYR A 51 7.03 19.69 -2.11
CA TYR A 51 6.28 20.01 -0.90
C TYR A 51 6.78 19.22 0.32
N ALA A 52 7.01 17.93 0.17
CA ALA A 52 7.54 17.08 1.24
C ALA A 52 8.93 17.56 1.71
N ASP A 53 9.81 17.93 0.77
CA ASP A 53 11.15 18.45 1.07
C ASP A 53 11.09 19.79 1.83
N ILE A 54 10.17 20.69 1.46
CA ILE A 54 9.93 21.95 2.18
C ILE A 54 9.49 21.68 3.63
N GLU A 55 8.58 20.75 3.87
CA GLU A 55 8.11 20.43 5.23
C GLU A 55 9.21 19.78 6.09
N ILE A 56 10.04 18.92 5.50
CA ILE A 56 11.24 18.39 6.16
C ILE A 56 12.21 19.54 6.49
N GLY A 57 12.41 20.47 5.56
CA GLY A 57 13.22 21.67 5.79
C GLY A 57 12.73 22.50 6.99
N ARG A 58 11.42 22.61 7.19
CA ARG A 58 10.82 23.30 8.36
C ARG A 58 11.15 22.57 9.67
N LEU A 59 11.11 21.22 9.68
CA LEU A 59 11.52 20.44 10.85
C LEU A 59 12.98 20.68 11.20
N ILE A 60 13.88 20.68 10.21
CA ILE A 60 15.32 20.95 10.41
C ILE A 60 15.54 22.37 10.94
N ALA A 61 14.82 23.38 10.40
CA ALA A 61 14.89 24.76 10.88
C ALA A 61 14.45 24.86 12.35
N THR A 62 13.38 24.15 12.73
CA THR A 62 12.92 24.11 14.14
C THR A 62 13.99 23.54 15.07
N LEU A 63 14.67 22.45 14.70
CA LEU A 63 15.77 21.91 15.50
C LEU A 63 16.92 22.90 15.67
N LYS A 64 17.21 23.69 14.62
CA LYS A 64 18.21 24.74 14.65
C LYS A 64 17.81 25.89 15.61
N ASP A 65 16.56 26.34 15.50
CA ASP A 65 16.04 27.44 16.35
C ASP A 65 15.99 27.06 17.83
N LEU A 66 15.76 25.78 18.12
CA LEU A 66 15.83 25.22 19.47
C LEU A 66 17.28 24.97 19.96
N GLY A 67 18.30 25.21 19.14
CA GLY A 67 19.71 24.96 19.47
C GLY A 67 20.06 23.50 19.64
N GLN A 68 19.27 22.60 19.07
CA GLN A 68 19.46 21.14 19.20
C GLN A 68 20.11 20.48 17.97
N LEU A 69 20.19 21.20 16.84
CA LEU A 69 20.58 20.63 15.56
C LEU A 69 21.99 19.99 15.58
N ASP A 70 22.95 20.63 16.26
CA ASP A 70 24.35 20.16 16.26
C ASP A 70 24.52 18.81 16.97
N ASN A 71 23.66 18.50 17.94
CA ASN A 71 23.69 17.24 18.69
C ASN A 71 22.50 16.32 18.36
N THR A 72 21.90 16.49 17.20
CA THR A 72 20.84 15.60 16.71
C THR A 72 21.37 14.76 15.54
N LEU A 73 21.30 13.43 15.69
CA LEU A 73 21.57 12.49 14.60
C LEU A 73 20.31 12.39 13.71
N ILE A 74 20.46 12.75 12.46
CA ILE A 74 19.37 12.77 11.47
C ILE A 74 19.70 11.76 10.37
N PHE A 75 18.79 10.85 10.12
CA PHE A 75 18.75 9.99 8.95
C PHE A 75 17.67 10.51 8.01
N TYR A 76 18.04 10.88 6.79
CA TYR A 76 17.07 11.17 5.74
C TYR A 76 17.10 10.02 4.72
N ILE A 77 16.10 9.16 4.80
CA ILE A 77 15.94 7.96 3.98
C ILE A 77 14.94 8.29 2.88
N ILE A 78 15.41 8.28 1.63
CA ILE A 78 14.61 8.66 0.46
C ILE A 78 13.94 7.41 -0.10
N GLY A 79 12.84 7.00 0.55
CA GLY A 79 12.16 5.72 0.30
C GLY A 79 12.83 4.55 1.01
N ASP A 80 12.05 3.52 1.35
CA ASP A 80 12.48 2.26 1.96
C ASP A 80 12.67 1.15 0.93
N ASN A 81 12.23 1.39 -0.29
CA ASN A 81 12.32 0.53 -1.48
C ASN A 81 12.35 1.40 -2.74
N GLY A 82 12.57 0.80 -3.89
CA GLY A 82 12.54 1.49 -5.18
C GLY A 82 11.20 2.15 -5.47
N ALA A 83 11.17 2.99 -6.50
CA ALA A 83 9.98 3.71 -6.93
C ALA A 83 8.84 2.75 -7.28
N SER A 84 7.61 3.09 -6.88
CA SER A 84 6.45 2.22 -7.02
C SER A 84 5.95 2.17 -8.47
N ALA A 85 5.75 0.97 -9.00
CA ALA A 85 5.07 0.73 -10.26
C ALA A 85 3.61 0.21 -10.07
N GLU A 86 3.03 0.39 -8.89
CA GLU A 86 1.68 -0.07 -8.55
C GLU A 86 0.59 0.70 -9.31
N GLY A 87 0.93 1.82 -9.94
CA GLY A 87 0.07 2.49 -10.92
C GLY A 87 -0.14 1.72 -12.23
N GLY A 88 0.55 0.57 -12.40
CA GLY A 88 0.51 -0.20 -13.65
C GLY A 88 1.08 0.59 -14.83
N MET A 89 0.79 0.11 -16.04
CA MET A 89 1.40 0.68 -17.26
C MET A 89 0.95 2.12 -17.56
N ASN A 90 -0.25 2.50 -17.13
CA ASN A 90 -0.88 3.78 -17.47
C ASN A 90 -0.92 4.80 -16.32
N GLY A 91 -0.48 4.41 -15.11
CA GLY A 91 -0.84 5.15 -13.92
C GLY A 91 -2.31 4.99 -13.55
N LEU A 92 -2.75 5.69 -12.52
CA LEU A 92 -4.12 5.63 -11.99
C LEU A 92 -4.59 7.03 -11.57
N PHE A 93 -5.86 7.33 -11.78
CA PHE A 93 -6.52 8.48 -11.17
C PHE A 93 -6.89 8.19 -9.71
N ASN A 94 -7.28 6.93 -9.42
CA ASN A 94 -7.57 6.47 -8.07
C ASN A 94 -6.89 5.11 -7.80
N GLU A 95 -5.92 5.09 -6.90
CA GLU A 95 -5.17 3.88 -6.54
C GLU A 95 -6.06 2.72 -6.04
N MET A 96 -7.22 3.03 -5.47
CA MET A 96 -8.18 2.00 -5.06
C MET A 96 -8.76 1.19 -6.21
N THR A 97 -8.67 1.67 -7.46
CA THR A 97 -9.04 0.89 -8.65
C THR A 97 -8.13 -0.32 -8.83
N TYR A 98 -6.81 -0.16 -8.57
CA TYR A 98 -5.85 -1.25 -8.59
C TYR A 98 -6.21 -2.35 -7.56
N PHE A 99 -6.48 -1.98 -6.32
CA PHE A 99 -6.84 -2.92 -5.25
C PHE A 99 -8.19 -3.62 -5.46
N ASN A 100 -9.04 -3.09 -6.33
CA ASN A 100 -10.32 -3.69 -6.72
C ASN A 100 -10.28 -4.37 -8.09
N GLY A 101 -9.09 -4.48 -8.71
CA GLY A 101 -8.94 -5.11 -10.03
C GLY A 101 -9.68 -4.38 -11.15
N TYR A 102 -9.96 -3.08 -10.98
CA TYR A 102 -10.68 -2.27 -11.96
C TYR A 102 -9.66 -1.49 -12.82
N PRO A 103 -9.47 -1.85 -14.10
CA PRO A 103 -8.49 -1.19 -14.96
C PRO A 103 -8.99 0.20 -15.38
N GLU A 104 -8.14 1.21 -15.19
CA GLU A 104 -8.39 2.55 -15.71
C GLU A 104 -7.82 2.70 -17.12
N LYS A 105 -8.60 3.31 -18.01
CA LYS A 105 -8.19 3.61 -19.38
C LYS A 105 -7.54 4.99 -19.46
N ILE A 106 -6.70 5.20 -20.46
CA ILE A 106 -6.06 6.51 -20.73
C ILE A 106 -7.11 7.61 -20.92
N GLU A 107 -8.17 7.31 -21.67
CA GLU A 107 -9.25 8.27 -21.96
C GLU A 107 -9.99 8.71 -20.69
N ASP A 108 -10.25 7.78 -19.79
CA ASP A 108 -10.92 8.05 -18.52
C ASP A 108 -10.06 8.95 -17.63
N GLN A 109 -8.75 8.70 -17.55
CA GLN A 109 -7.81 9.52 -16.79
C GLN A 109 -7.63 10.91 -17.41
N LEU A 110 -7.60 11.02 -18.75
CA LEU A 110 -7.50 12.30 -19.45
C LEU A 110 -8.72 13.19 -19.22
N ALA A 111 -9.92 12.61 -19.04
CA ALA A 111 -11.12 13.36 -18.68
C ALA A 111 -11.00 14.06 -17.31
N HIS A 112 -10.11 13.58 -16.44
CA HIS A 112 -9.85 14.09 -15.10
C HIS A 112 -8.42 14.65 -14.93
N ILE A 113 -7.73 14.99 -16.02
CA ILE A 113 -6.32 15.39 -15.99
C ILE A 113 -6.05 16.60 -15.09
N ASP A 114 -7.00 17.53 -15.03
CA ASP A 114 -6.90 18.73 -14.20
C ASP A 114 -7.18 18.47 -12.71
N ASP A 115 -7.81 17.33 -12.39
CA ASP A 115 -8.06 16.88 -11.01
C ASP A 115 -6.87 16.13 -10.42
N LEU A 116 -5.89 15.72 -11.26
CA LEU A 116 -4.68 15.03 -10.79
C LEU A 116 -3.86 15.92 -9.85
N GLY A 117 -3.56 15.40 -8.66
CA GLY A 117 -2.89 16.12 -7.58
C GLY A 117 -3.81 17.02 -6.76
N GLY A 118 -5.10 17.08 -7.12
CA GLY A 118 -6.13 17.77 -6.39
C GLY A 118 -6.90 16.88 -5.40
N PRO A 119 -7.89 17.44 -4.70
CA PRO A 119 -8.63 16.70 -3.66
C PRO A 119 -9.59 15.63 -4.21
N LEU A 120 -9.79 15.58 -5.53
CA LEU A 120 -10.64 14.58 -6.19
C LEU A 120 -9.86 13.38 -6.70
N GLY A 121 -8.52 13.45 -6.78
CA GLY A 121 -7.65 12.38 -7.23
C GLY A 121 -6.88 11.73 -6.07
N HIS A 122 -6.67 10.43 -6.17
CA HIS A 122 -5.71 9.67 -5.37
C HIS A 122 -4.80 8.93 -6.35
N ASN A 123 -4.04 9.72 -7.09
CA ASN A 123 -3.39 9.28 -8.32
C ASN A 123 -2.04 8.59 -8.09
N HIS A 124 -1.69 7.75 -9.04
CA HIS A 124 -0.39 7.10 -9.14
C HIS A 124 0.17 7.29 -10.57
N TYR A 125 1.47 7.44 -10.70
CA TYR A 125 2.13 7.58 -12.00
C TYR A 125 2.32 6.22 -12.69
N ALA A 126 2.55 6.27 -14.02
CA ALA A 126 2.80 5.09 -14.85
C ALA A 126 4.14 4.41 -14.51
N ALA A 127 4.20 3.07 -14.65
CA ALA A 127 5.37 2.24 -14.34
C ALA A 127 6.67 2.70 -15.03
N GLY A 128 6.57 3.31 -16.21
CA GLY A 128 7.73 3.90 -16.90
C GLY A 128 8.44 4.97 -16.07
N TRP A 129 7.69 5.75 -15.28
CA TRP A 129 8.28 6.74 -14.38
C TRP A 129 8.94 6.11 -13.16
N ALA A 130 8.42 4.99 -12.66
CA ALA A 130 9.08 4.24 -11.60
C ALA A 130 10.46 3.76 -12.06
N VAL A 131 10.54 3.14 -13.23
CA VAL A 131 11.84 2.72 -13.82
C VAL A 131 12.79 3.91 -14.04
N ALA A 132 12.28 5.05 -14.50
CA ALA A 132 13.09 6.26 -14.68
C ALA A 132 13.57 6.85 -13.35
N GLY A 133 12.74 6.75 -12.29
CA GLY A 133 13.06 7.19 -10.93
C GLY A 133 14.20 6.38 -10.30
N ASP A 134 14.30 5.11 -10.60
CA ASP A 134 15.30 4.18 -10.08
C ASP A 134 16.63 4.19 -10.86
N THR A 135 16.79 5.12 -11.83
CA THR A 135 18.04 5.29 -12.59
C THR A 135 19.26 5.40 -11.65
N PRO A 136 20.37 4.65 -11.87
CA PRO A 136 20.75 3.90 -13.09
C PRO A 136 20.35 2.43 -13.11
N PHE A 137 19.57 1.97 -12.14
CA PHE A 137 19.19 0.58 -11.99
C PHE A 137 18.00 0.21 -12.86
N THR A 138 17.76 -1.08 -13.02
CA THR A 138 16.54 -1.62 -13.63
C THR A 138 15.57 -2.12 -12.57
N TRP A 139 14.31 -2.33 -12.97
CA TRP A 139 13.20 -2.73 -12.12
C TRP A 139 12.76 -1.64 -11.14
N THR A 140 11.89 -1.99 -10.20
CA THR A 140 11.15 -1.07 -9.32
C THR A 140 10.82 -1.73 -8.00
N LYS A 141 10.16 -1.04 -7.08
CA LYS A 141 9.49 -1.63 -5.90
C LYS A 141 8.86 -2.99 -6.22
N GLN A 142 8.88 -3.92 -5.29
CA GLN A 142 8.47 -5.33 -5.35
C GLN A 142 9.49 -6.27 -6.02
N VAL A 143 10.40 -5.78 -6.87
CA VAL A 143 11.44 -6.62 -7.45
C VAL A 143 12.65 -6.66 -6.51
N ALA A 144 12.52 -7.45 -5.45
CA ALA A 144 13.48 -7.51 -4.35
C ALA A 144 14.85 -8.10 -4.73
N SER A 145 14.97 -8.66 -5.93
CA SER A 145 16.19 -9.22 -6.49
C SER A 145 17.09 -8.22 -7.22
N SER A 146 16.64 -6.97 -7.38
CA SER A 146 17.35 -5.94 -8.14
C SER A 146 17.50 -4.64 -7.35
N TYR A 147 18.56 -3.90 -7.65
CA TYR A 147 18.81 -2.60 -7.02
C TYR A 147 17.76 -1.53 -7.36
N GLY A 148 17.05 -1.61 -8.47
CA GLY A 148 15.88 -0.75 -8.71
C GLY A 148 14.73 -1.00 -7.72
N GLY A 149 14.68 -2.19 -7.11
CA GLY A 149 13.71 -2.50 -6.06
C GLY A 149 14.19 -2.23 -4.64
N THR A 150 15.52 -2.19 -4.41
CA THR A 150 16.08 -2.26 -3.05
C THR A 150 17.12 -1.20 -2.69
N ARG A 151 17.72 -0.51 -3.67
CA ARG A 151 18.80 0.46 -3.41
C ARG A 151 18.30 1.89 -3.44
N ASN A 152 18.29 2.54 -2.28
CA ASN A 152 17.79 3.90 -2.09
C ASN A 152 18.85 4.86 -1.55
N GLY A 153 18.60 6.15 -1.70
CA GLY A 153 19.42 7.20 -1.14
C GLY A 153 19.24 7.32 0.37
N LEU A 154 20.36 7.44 1.09
CA LEU A 154 20.39 7.74 2.51
C LEU A 154 21.33 8.92 2.76
N VAL A 155 20.89 9.91 3.52
CA VAL A 155 21.74 10.98 4.02
C VAL A 155 21.82 10.89 5.54
N VAL A 156 23.03 10.97 6.07
CA VAL A 156 23.27 11.02 7.51
C VAL A 156 23.84 12.39 7.86
N TYR A 157 23.22 13.07 8.82
CA TYR A 157 23.66 14.37 9.30
C TYR A 157 23.73 14.35 10.83
N TRP A 158 24.90 14.68 11.38
CA TRP A 158 25.13 14.81 12.83
C TRP A 158 26.44 15.56 13.08
N PRO A 159 26.42 16.91 13.12
CA PRO A 159 27.65 17.71 13.23
C PRO A 159 28.57 17.34 14.37
N LYS A 160 28.02 16.94 15.52
CA LYS A 160 28.82 16.56 16.71
C LYS A 160 29.50 15.20 16.56
N GLY A 161 28.95 14.28 15.76
CA GLY A 161 29.47 12.91 15.60
C GLY A 161 30.06 12.61 14.22
N VAL A 162 29.63 13.34 13.17
CA VAL A 162 30.10 13.16 11.79
C VAL A 162 30.91 14.37 11.37
N HIS A 163 32.23 14.21 11.23
CA HIS A 163 33.15 15.30 10.85
C HIS A 163 33.34 15.40 9.34
N ALA A 164 33.08 14.32 8.63
CA ALA A 164 33.08 14.27 7.18
C ALA A 164 31.98 15.19 6.60
N LYS A 165 32.28 15.93 5.52
CA LYS A 165 31.31 16.83 4.89
C LYS A 165 31.25 16.56 3.41
N ASN A 166 30.03 16.43 2.88
CA ASN A 166 29.80 16.21 1.44
C ASN A 166 30.57 14.99 0.89
N GLU A 167 30.69 13.96 1.69
CA GLU A 167 31.36 12.71 1.30
C GLU A 167 30.37 11.57 1.14
N ILE A 168 30.68 10.67 0.21
CA ILE A 168 29.90 9.46 -0.03
C ILE A 168 30.51 8.30 0.74
N ARG A 169 29.65 7.41 1.23
CA ARG A 169 30.00 6.12 1.80
C ARG A 169 29.51 5.03 0.86
N SER A 170 30.41 4.15 0.46
CA SER A 170 30.13 3.05 -0.47
C SER A 170 30.02 1.70 0.21
N GLN A 171 30.28 1.64 1.51
CA GLN A 171 30.06 0.42 2.29
C GLN A 171 28.58 0.01 2.19
N TRP A 172 28.36 -1.27 2.02
CA TRP A 172 27.01 -1.81 1.93
C TRP A 172 26.28 -1.76 3.28
N HIS A 173 25.07 -1.25 3.28
CA HIS A 173 24.20 -1.12 4.46
C HIS A 173 22.75 -1.45 4.12
N HIS A 174 21.98 -1.77 5.15
CA HIS A 174 20.56 -2.03 5.06
C HIS A 174 19.78 -1.18 6.08
N VAL A 175 18.48 -0.99 5.87
CA VAL A 175 17.64 -0.20 6.79
C VAL A 175 17.64 -0.74 8.23
N ILE A 176 17.85 -2.05 8.41
CA ILE A 176 17.97 -2.64 9.75
C ILE A 176 19.21 -2.16 10.53
N ASP A 177 20.17 -1.54 9.87
CA ASP A 177 21.39 -0.99 10.47
C ASP A 177 21.13 0.34 11.21
N VAL A 178 19.99 0.99 10.95
CA VAL A 178 19.63 2.27 11.58
C VAL A 178 19.46 2.11 13.10
N ALA A 179 18.73 1.09 13.53
CA ALA A 179 18.47 0.88 14.97
C ALA A 179 19.75 0.65 15.79
N PRO A 180 20.67 -0.27 15.44
CA PRO A 180 21.93 -0.43 16.16
C PRO A 180 22.83 0.81 16.07
N THR A 181 22.76 1.58 14.99
CA THR A 181 23.50 2.85 14.86
C THR A 181 22.99 3.88 15.87
N ILE A 182 21.67 4.00 16.05
CA ILE A 182 21.08 4.92 17.03
C ILE A 182 21.48 4.49 18.45
N LEU A 183 21.43 3.20 18.76
CA LEU A 183 21.82 2.69 20.08
C LEU A 183 23.29 2.99 20.37
N GLU A 184 24.20 2.73 19.43
CA GLU A 184 25.63 3.02 19.58
C GLU A 184 25.87 4.53 19.73
N ALA A 185 25.25 5.38 18.89
CA ALA A 185 25.37 6.83 18.97
C ALA A 185 24.85 7.40 20.31
N ALA A 186 23.83 6.80 20.87
CA ALA A 186 23.26 7.16 22.18
C ALA A 186 24.02 6.54 23.37
N GLY A 187 24.97 5.64 23.13
CA GLY A 187 25.67 4.90 24.20
C GLY A 187 24.77 3.93 24.96
N LEU A 188 23.71 3.43 24.32
CA LEU A 188 22.73 2.53 24.91
C LEU A 188 22.98 1.08 24.45
N PRO A 189 22.85 0.09 25.35
CA PRO A 189 22.91 -1.31 24.97
C PRO A 189 21.62 -1.72 24.24
N GLU A 190 21.71 -2.75 23.41
CA GLU A 190 20.53 -3.39 22.82
C GLU A 190 19.64 -4.00 23.92
N PRO A 191 18.32 -3.69 23.93
CA PRO A 191 17.42 -4.23 24.93
C PRO A 191 17.15 -5.72 24.68
N ARG A 192 17.45 -6.57 25.66
CA ARG A 192 17.15 -8.01 25.60
C ARG A 192 15.73 -8.36 26.02
N VAL A 193 15.09 -7.50 26.78
CA VAL A 193 13.72 -7.66 27.27
C VAL A 193 13.03 -6.29 27.25
N VAL A 194 11.84 -6.21 26.67
CA VAL A 194 11.01 -5.02 26.68
C VAL A 194 9.64 -5.37 27.26
N ASN A 195 9.21 -4.67 28.31
CA ASN A 195 7.95 -4.92 29.01
C ASN A 195 7.72 -6.41 29.37
N GLY A 196 8.77 -7.07 29.82
CA GLY A 196 8.73 -8.49 30.20
C GLY A 196 8.81 -9.50 29.03
N THR A 197 8.87 -9.02 27.80
CA THR A 197 8.94 -9.87 26.59
C THR A 197 10.38 -9.95 26.10
N PRO A 198 10.98 -11.15 25.97
CA PRO A 198 12.28 -11.33 25.34
C PRO A 198 12.28 -10.82 23.90
N GLN A 199 13.32 -10.11 23.51
CA GLN A 199 13.48 -9.56 22.17
C GLN A 199 14.34 -10.50 21.31
N THR A 200 13.99 -10.61 20.03
CA THR A 200 14.88 -11.20 19.02
C THR A 200 16.08 -10.26 18.84
N PRO A 201 17.31 -10.77 18.83
CA PRO A 201 18.49 -9.95 18.60
C PRO A 201 18.42 -9.19 17.27
N ASN A 202 18.89 -7.94 17.28
CA ASN A 202 18.98 -7.15 16.06
C ASN A 202 20.02 -7.79 15.12
N GLN A 203 19.66 -7.96 13.84
CA GLN A 203 20.56 -8.51 12.83
C GLN A 203 21.33 -7.41 12.07
N GLY A 204 21.00 -6.14 12.30
CA GLY A 204 21.68 -4.99 11.70
C GLY A 204 23.06 -4.76 12.30
N VAL A 205 23.88 -4.03 11.56
CA VAL A 205 25.24 -3.63 11.91
C VAL A 205 25.30 -2.11 12.00
N SER A 206 25.78 -1.57 13.13
CA SER A 206 25.91 -0.12 13.26
C SER A 206 26.80 0.49 12.16
N MET A 207 26.31 1.57 11.55
CA MET A 207 27.01 2.34 10.51
C MET A 207 28.08 3.31 11.07
N MET A 208 28.17 3.46 12.40
CA MET A 208 29.07 4.41 13.06
C MET A 208 30.52 4.28 12.60
N TYR A 209 30.99 3.05 12.32
CA TYR A 209 32.36 2.78 11.87
C TYR A 209 32.72 3.48 10.54
N ALA A 210 31.72 3.73 9.67
CA ALA A 210 31.91 4.34 8.37
C ALA A 210 31.72 5.86 8.39
N PHE A 211 31.11 6.44 9.43
CA PHE A 211 30.75 7.87 9.44
C PHE A 211 31.92 8.80 9.16
N ASN A 212 33.08 8.51 9.77
CA ASN A 212 34.28 9.34 9.62
C ASN A 212 35.42 8.62 8.86
N ASP A 213 35.18 7.44 8.31
CA ASP A 213 36.16 6.67 7.53
C ASP A 213 35.53 6.08 6.26
N ALA A 214 35.73 6.75 5.13
CA ALA A 214 35.24 6.31 3.84
C ALA A 214 35.92 5.01 3.34
N LYS A 215 37.04 4.61 3.93
CA LYS A 215 37.81 3.41 3.54
C LYS A 215 37.66 2.26 4.53
N ALA A 216 36.85 2.43 5.57
CA ALA A 216 36.57 1.36 6.53
C ALA A 216 36.04 0.12 5.78
N PRO A 217 36.49 -1.08 6.11
CA PRO A 217 35.96 -2.30 5.50
C PRO A 217 34.48 -2.47 5.85
N GLU A 218 33.73 -3.03 4.92
CA GLU A 218 32.32 -3.36 5.16
C GLU A 218 32.16 -4.28 6.35
N ARG A 219 31.11 -4.07 7.11
CA ARG A 219 30.74 -4.91 8.27
C ARG A 219 29.42 -5.63 8.07
N HIS A 220 28.52 -5.11 7.22
CA HIS A 220 27.27 -5.78 6.84
C HIS A 220 27.53 -6.61 5.59
N LEU A 221 27.86 -7.88 5.77
CA LEU A 221 28.36 -8.74 4.69
C LEU A 221 27.27 -9.61 4.05
N THR A 222 26.13 -9.83 4.72
CA THR A 222 25.10 -10.74 4.23
C THR A 222 23.71 -10.13 4.41
N GLN A 223 22.93 -10.06 3.33
CA GLN A 223 21.52 -9.67 3.39
C GLN A 223 20.70 -10.42 2.35
N TYR A 224 19.63 -11.07 2.77
CA TYR A 224 18.64 -11.64 1.87
C TYR A 224 17.50 -10.65 1.59
N PHE A 225 16.82 -10.87 0.47
CA PHE A 225 15.62 -10.14 0.05
C PHE A 225 14.60 -11.12 -0.49
N GLU A 226 13.32 -10.92 -0.18
CA GLU A 226 12.21 -11.66 -0.79
C GLU A 226 10.94 -10.81 -0.80
N LYS A 227 10.25 -10.76 -1.94
CA LYS A 227 8.93 -10.18 -2.12
C LYS A 227 8.20 -10.79 -3.29
N PHE A 228 7.09 -11.49 -3.03
CA PHE A 228 6.25 -12.13 -4.06
C PHE A 228 7.01 -13.11 -4.97
N GLY A 229 7.98 -13.84 -4.42
CA GLY A 229 8.84 -14.74 -5.18
C GLY A 229 10.06 -14.07 -5.81
N ASN A 230 10.09 -12.75 -5.97
CA ASN A 230 11.32 -12.02 -6.32
C ASN A 230 12.28 -12.13 -5.16
N ARG A 231 13.41 -12.79 -5.36
CA ARG A 231 14.33 -13.14 -4.27
C ARG A 231 15.78 -12.96 -4.66
N GLY A 232 16.59 -12.56 -3.70
CA GLY A 232 18.00 -12.35 -3.90
C GLY A 232 18.78 -12.34 -2.59
N VAL A 233 20.09 -12.37 -2.71
CA VAL A 233 21.02 -12.28 -1.60
C VAL A 233 22.25 -11.47 -1.99
N TYR A 234 22.62 -10.55 -1.12
CA TYR A 234 23.94 -9.92 -1.13
C TYR A 234 24.88 -10.69 -0.21
N PHE A 235 26.08 -10.95 -0.67
CA PHE A 235 27.14 -11.51 0.16
C PHE A 235 28.51 -11.02 -0.30
N ASP A 236 29.19 -10.28 0.58
CA ASP A 236 30.58 -9.81 0.40
C ASP A 236 30.86 -9.30 -1.01
N GLY A 237 30.10 -8.30 -1.46
CA GLY A 237 30.24 -7.65 -2.77
C GLY A 237 29.63 -8.40 -3.95
N TRP A 238 29.02 -9.54 -3.74
CA TRP A 238 28.27 -10.27 -4.75
C TRP A 238 26.77 -10.12 -4.53
N LEU A 239 26.01 -10.00 -5.60
CA LEU A 239 24.55 -10.07 -5.57
C LEU A 239 24.10 -11.19 -6.50
N ALA A 240 23.31 -12.11 -5.98
CA ALA A 240 22.58 -13.08 -6.81
C ALA A 240 21.08 -12.92 -6.58
N GLY A 241 20.28 -13.02 -7.63
CA GLY A 241 18.84 -12.87 -7.53
C GLY A 241 18.08 -13.36 -8.73
N THR A 242 16.77 -13.46 -8.59
CA THR A 242 15.86 -13.84 -9.66
C THR A 242 14.59 -13.02 -9.64
N VAL A 243 14.17 -12.57 -10.81
CA VAL A 243 12.88 -11.90 -11.01
C VAL A 243 11.83 -12.95 -11.30
N HIS A 244 10.93 -13.14 -10.36
CA HIS A 244 9.80 -14.05 -10.50
C HIS A 244 8.61 -13.35 -11.17
N LYS A 245 8.29 -12.11 -10.74
CA LYS A 245 7.12 -11.37 -11.19
C LYS A 245 7.36 -9.87 -11.16
N ALA A 246 7.04 -9.18 -12.25
CA ALA A 246 7.01 -7.72 -12.27
C ALA A 246 5.69 -7.18 -11.66
N PRO A 247 5.67 -5.96 -11.07
CA PRO A 247 4.48 -5.40 -10.45
C PRO A 247 3.26 -5.24 -11.37
N TRP A 248 3.50 -5.03 -12.66
CA TRP A 248 2.45 -4.86 -13.68
C TRP A 248 1.98 -6.17 -14.32
N GLU A 249 2.53 -7.31 -13.90
CA GLU A 249 2.15 -8.61 -14.47
C GLU A 249 0.99 -9.23 -13.68
N THR A 250 -0.08 -9.53 -14.39
CA THR A 250 -1.30 -10.14 -13.82
C THR A 250 -1.44 -11.63 -14.13
N LYS A 251 -0.58 -12.18 -15.01
CA LYS A 251 -0.64 -13.59 -15.41
C LYS A 251 -0.01 -14.50 -14.36
N VAL A 252 -0.54 -15.71 -14.25
CA VAL A 252 0.08 -16.79 -13.47
C VAL A 252 1.46 -17.08 -14.03
N ARG A 253 2.48 -17.07 -13.18
CA ARG A 253 3.87 -17.31 -13.51
C ARG A 253 4.20 -18.82 -13.52
N ALA A 254 5.35 -19.12 -14.11
CA ALA A 254 5.98 -20.43 -13.99
C ALA A 254 6.25 -20.77 -12.51
N PRO A 255 6.43 -22.05 -12.16
CA PRO A 255 6.84 -22.43 -10.82
C PRO A 255 8.13 -21.73 -10.39
N LEU A 256 8.26 -21.40 -9.11
CA LEU A 256 9.45 -20.76 -8.55
C LEU A 256 10.75 -21.51 -8.82
N ALA A 257 10.67 -22.84 -9.00
CA ALA A 257 11.82 -23.70 -9.34
C ALA A 257 12.38 -23.44 -10.75
N ASP A 258 11.58 -22.88 -11.65
CA ASP A 258 11.97 -22.60 -13.03
C ASP A 258 12.58 -21.20 -13.19
N ASP A 259 12.63 -20.41 -12.13
CA ASP A 259 13.19 -19.06 -12.15
C ASP A 259 14.69 -19.09 -12.45
N LYS A 260 15.11 -18.20 -13.36
CA LYS A 260 16.52 -18.05 -13.71
C LYS A 260 17.18 -17.05 -12.78
N TRP A 261 18.25 -17.50 -12.15
CA TRP A 261 19.07 -16.65 -11.30
C TRP A 261 20.14 -15.94 -12.11
N GLU A 262 20.39 -14.70 -11.75
CA GLU A 262 21.44 -13.82 -12.23
C GLU A 262 22.49 -13.63 -11.13
N LEU A 263 23.73 -13.29 -11.52
CA LEU A 263 24.84 -13.08 -10.61
C LEU A 263 25.65 -11.84 -11.00
N TYR A 264 25.95 -10.99 -10.02
CA TYR A 264 26.65 -9.73 -10.24
C TYR A 264 27.77 -9.52 -9.22
N ASP A 265 28.94 -9.03 -9.68
CA ASP A 265 29.98 -8.48 -8.80
C ASP A 265 29.73 -6.97 -8.65
N THR A 266 29.17 -6.56 -7.53
CA THR A 266 28.73 -5.17 -7.27
C THR A 266 29.88 -4.19 -7.06
N ARG A 267 31.12 -4.70 -6.87
CA ARG A 267 32.34 -3.87 -6.77
C ARG A 267 32.77 -3.34 -8.12
N SER A 268 32.53 -4.11 -9.19
CA SER A 268 32.90 -3.77 -10.58
C SER A 268 31.71 -3.38 -11.44
N ASP A 269 30.49 -3.68 -11.04
CA ASP A 269 29.25 -3.39 -11.77
C ASP A 269 28.21 -2.74 -10.85
N PHE A 270 28.28 -1.42 -10.73
CA PHE A 270 27.43 -0.64 -9.84
C PHE A 270 25.93 -0.79 -10.11
N SER A 271 25.53 -0.96 -11.37
CA SER A 271 24.15 -0.96 -11.83
C SER A 271 23.61 -2.31 -12.30
N LEU A 272 24.35 -3.39 -12.07
CA LEU A 272 23.92 -4.77 -12.37
C LEU A 272 23.63 -4.95 -13.88
N THR A 273 24.59 -4.63 -14.73
CA THR A 273 24.47 -4.70 -16.20
C THR A 273 25.14 -5.90 -16.83
N ASN A 274 25.97 -6.63 -16.08
CA ASN A 274 26.78 -7.73 -16.58
C ASN A 274 26.50 -9.00 -15.76
N ASP A 275 25.52 -9.79 -16.20
CA ASP A 275 25.23 -11.07 -15.58
C ASP A 275 26.40 -12.06 -15.75
N LEU A 276 26.90 -12.54 -14.63
CA LEU A 276 28.04 -13.45 -14.53
C LEU A 276 27.61 -14.90 -14.24
N ALA A 277 26.32 -15.21 -14.14
CA ALA A 277 25.81 -16.52 -13.71
C ALA A 277 26.38 -17.68 -14.55
N SER A 278 26.36 -17.53 -15.88
CA SER A 278 26.87 -18.57 -16.80
C SER A 278 28.40 -18.73 -16.75
N LYS A 279 29.13 -17.66 -16.35
CA LYS A 279 30.60 -17.66 -16.28
C LYS A 279 31.12 -18.13 -14.91
N ASN A 280 30.30 -18.02 -13.87
CA ASN A 280 30.65 -18.35 -12.49
C ASN A 280 29.59 -19.24 -11.83
N PRO A 281 29.30 -20.44 -12.34
CA PRO A 281 28.24 -21.29 -11.83
C PRO A 281 28.48 -21.75 -10.39
N GLU A 282 29.72 -21.95 -9.98
CA GLU A 282 30.07 -22.33 -8.61
C GLU A 282 29.74 -21.19 -7.63
N LYS A 283 30.06 -19.94 -7.99
CA LYS A 283 29.72 -18.78 -7.17
C LYS A 283 28.21 -18.56 -7.10
N LEU A 284 27.49 -18.75 -8.20
CA LEU A 284 26.03 -18.70 -8.20
C LEU A 284 25.43 -19.75 -7.23
N HIS A 285 25.93 -20.97 -7.28
CA HIS A 285 25.47 -22.03 -6.38
C HIS A 285 25.76 -21.71 -4.90
N GLU A 286 26.96 -21.17 -4.62
CA GLU A 286 27.30 -20.67 -3.27
C GLU A 286 26.27 -19.62 -2.80
N MET A 287 25.96 -18.63 -3.63
CA MET A 287 25.02 -17.57 -3.31
C MET A 287 23.58 -18.11 -3.08
N GLN A 288 23.13 -19.05 -3.91
CA GLN A 288 21.84 -19.72 -3.70
C GLN A 288 21.78 -20.49 -2.36
N ALA A 289 22.88 -21.15 -1.99
CA ALA A 289 22.97 -21.83 -0.69
C ALA A 289 22.93 -20.83 0.48
N ILE A 290 23.57 -19.66 0.33
CA ILE A 290 23.50 -18.58 1.32
C ILE A 290 22.06 -18.07 1.43
N PHE A 291 21.39 -17.78 0.31
CA PHE A 291 19.98 -17.37 0.33
C PHE A 291 19.11 -18.39 1.08
N MET A 292 19.27 -19.68 0.78
CA MET A 292 18.46 -20.73 1.42
C MET A 292 18.71 -20.80 2.93
N ARG A 293 19.96 -20.65 3.37
CA ARG A 293 20.31 -20.58 4.81
C ARG A 293 19.63 -19.41 5.49
N GLU A 294 19.71 -18.22 4.90
CA GLU A 294 19.05 -17.01 5.42
C GLU A 294 17.52 -17.15 5.42
N ALA A 295 16.96 -17.73 4.37
CA ALA A 295 15.51 -17.96 4.26
C ALA A 295 14.98 -18.92 5.34
N ILE A 296 15.73 -19.97 5.69
CA ILE A 296 15.39 -20.88 6.77
C ILE A 296 15.49 -20.16 8.12
N ALA A 297 16.61 -19.46 8.37
CA ALA A 297 16.86 -18.79 9.63
C ALA A 297 15.84 -17.69 9.95
N ASN A 298 15.32 -17.03 8.93
CA ASN A 298 14.42 -15.87 9.04
C ASN A 298 12.95 -16.19 8.69
N HIS A 299 12.57 -17.46 8.66
CA HIS A 299 11.18 -17.91 8.43
C HIS A 299 10.57 -17.39 7.10
N VAL A 300 11.38 -17.26 6.06
CA VAL A 300 10.95 -16.85 4.72
C VAL A 300 10.22 -17.99 4.00
N LEU A 301 10.59 -19.22 4.35
CA LEU A 301 9.96 -20.41 3.76
C LEU A 301 8.66 -20.80 4.48
N PRO A 302 7.66 -21.28 3.72
CA PRO A 302 7.61 -21.40 2.27
C PRO A 302 7.48 -20.04 1.59
N ILE A 303 8.15 -19.85 0.44
CA ILE A 303 8.02 -18.63 -0.35
C ILE A 303 6.58 -18.51 -0.85
N ASP A 304 6.01 -17.31 -0.74
CA ASP A 304 4.63 -17.02 -1.09
C ASP A 304 4.56 -15.96 -2.19
N ASP A 305 4.38 -16.40 -3.43
CA ASP A 305 4.28 -15.56 -4.63
C ASP A 305 2.88 -14.98 -4.86
N ARG A 306 1.91 -15.31 -4.00
CA ARG A 306 0.54 -14.75 -4.06
C ARG A 306 0.58 -13.23 -3.88
N SER A 307 -0.27 -12.51 -4.61
CA SER A 307 -0.39 -11.06 -4.52
C SER A 307 -1.77 -10.61 -4.06
N PHE A 308 -2.79 -10.73 -4.91
CA PHE A 308 -4.15 -10.31 -4.58
C PHE A 308 -4.85 -11.20 -3.55
N GLU A 309 -4.54 -12.48 -3.54
CA GLU A 309 -5.05 -13.45 -2.57
C GLU A 309 -4.69 -13.04 -1.12
N ARG A 310 -3.59 -12.31 -0.93
CA ARG A 310 -3.18 -11.81 0.40
C ARG A 310 -4.11 -10.74 0.96
N VAL A 311 -4.90 -10.07 0.12
CA VAL A 311 -5.91 -9.09 0.57
C VAL A 311 -7.08 -9.80 1.24
N ASN A 312 -7.40 -11.02 0.82
CA ASN A 312 -8.41 -11.86 1.46
C ASN A 312 -7.80 -12.65 2.63
N ALA A 313 -8.22 -12.38 3.86
CA ALA A 313 -7.67 -13.01 5.06
C ALA A 313 -7.88 -14.53 5.08
N GLU A 314 -9.01 -15.01 4.55
CA GLU A 314 -9.35 -16.44 4.50
C GLU A 314 -8.44 -17.19 3.52
N LEU A 315 -8.22 -16.65 2.30
CA LEU A 315 -7.28 -17.19 1.32
C LEU A 315 -5.83 -17.14 1.81
N ALA A 316 -5.46 -16.06 2.45
CA ALA A 316 -4.10 -15.89 2.99
C ALA A 316 -3.81 -16.76 4.21
N GLY A 317 -4.86 -17.28 4.88
CA GLY A 317 -4.72 -18.00 6.15
C GLY A 317 -4.34 -17.08 7.32
N ARG A 318 -4.67 -15.78 7.24
CA ARG A 318 -4.44 -14.83 8.34
C ARG A 318 -5.56 -14.89 9.36
N PRO A 319 -5.29 -14.55 10.63
CA PRO A 319 -6.35 -14.32 11.60
C PRO A 319 -7.35 -13.29 11.10
N ASP A 320 -8.64 -13.62 11.15
CA ASP A 320 -9.74 -12.71 10.83
C ASP A 320 -10.59 -12.53 12.09
N LEU A 321 -10.68 -11.30 12.59
CA LEU A 321 -11.44 -10.95 13.79
C LEU A 321 -12.95 -11.12 13.60
N MET A 322 -13.40 -11.12 12.34
CA MET A 322 -14.80 -11.25 11.96
C MET A 322 -15.17 -12.63 11.40
N LEU A 323 -14.22 -13.58 11.38
CA LEU A 323 -14.44 -14.92 10.82
C LEU A 323 -15.67 -15.61 11.44
N GLY A 324 -16.60 -16.03 10.58
CA GLY A 324 -17.82 -16.70 10.96
C GLY A 324 -18.89 -15.81 11.60
N ARG A 325 -18.63 -14.52 11.81
CA ARG A 325 -19.65 -13.59 12.31
C ARG A 325 -20.60 -13.18 11.19
N LYS A 326 -21.89 -13.20 11.51
CA LYS A 326 -22.95 -12.75 10.59
C LYS A 326 -23.57 -11.42 11.06
N SER A 327 -23.22 -10.94 12.23
CA SER A 327 -23.73 -9.72 12.82
C SER A 327 -22.63 -8.96 13.56
N LEU A 328 -22.67 -7.64 13.45
CA LEU A 328 -21.82 -6.72 14.20
C LEU A 328 -22.67 -5.56 14.72
N THR A 329 -22.62 -5.30 16.03
CA THR A 329 -23.21 -4.10 16.62
C THR A 329 -22.11 -3.12 17.01
N VAL A 330 -22.27 -1.86 16.59
CA VAL A 330 -21.35 -0.75 16.87
C VAL A 330 -22.11 0.41 17.50
N TYR A 331 -21.37 1.29 18.19
CA TYR A 331 -21.93 2.36 19.00
C TYR A 331 -21.32 3.71 18.61
N ASP A 332 -22.03 4.80 18.95
CA ASP A 332 -21.52 6.17 18.76
C ASP A 332 -20.14 6.34 19.40
N GLY A 333 -19.26 7.03 18.70
CA GLY A 333 -17.88 7.27 19.14
C GLY A 333 -16.88 6.18 18.77
N MET A 334 -17.29 5.12 18.06
CA MET A 334 -16.37 4.15 17.46
C MET A 334 -15.88 4.70 16.13
N PHE A 335 -14.58 5.03 16.05
CA PHE A 335 -13.98 5.67 14.87
C PHE A 335 -12.79 4.90 14.34
N ALA A 336 -12.50 5.10 13.06
CA ALA A 336 -11.35 4.54 12.35
C ALA A 336 -11.19 3.02 12.55
N ILE A 337 -12.30 2.29 12.62
CA ILE A 337 -12.28 0.83 12.73
C ILE A 337 -11.70 0.29 11.43
N PRO A 338 -10.52 -0.37 11.46
CA PRO A 338 -9.91 -0.85 10.24
C PRO A 338 -10.77 -1.91 9.56
N GLU A 339 -10.69 -2.01 8.24
CA GLU A 339 -11.57 -2.87 7.44
C GLU A 339 -11.54 -4.34 7.89
N ASN A 340 -10.39 -4.85 8.32
CA ASN A 340 -10.24 -6.22 8.86
C ASN A 340 -10.79 -6.43 10.27
N ALA A 341 -11.17 -5.36 10.98
CA ALA A 341 -11.84 -5.40 12.27
C ALA A 341 -13.35 -5.05 12.17
N PHE A 342 -13.83 -4.75 10.96
CA PHE A 342 -15.23 -4.51 10.66
C PHE A 342 -15.83 -5.67 9.87
N ILE A 343 -17.15 -5.91 10.01
CA ILE A 343 -17.81 -7.01 9.31
C ILE A 343 -17.74 -6.80 7.79
N ASN A 344 -17.39 -7.84 7.05
CA ASN A 344 -17.21 -7.74 5.59
C ASN A 344 -18.58 -7.67 4.88
N VAL A 345 -18.96 -6.47 4.49
CA VAL A 345 -20.23 -6.15 3.80
C VAL A 345 -20.15 -6.27 2.27
N LYS A 346 -19.00 -6.66 1.72
CA LYS A 346 -18.81 -6.80 0.27
C LYS A 346 -19.37 -8.12 -0.25
N ASN A 347 -19.84 -8.11 -1.50
CA ASN A 347 -20.31 -9.30 -2.24
C ASN A 347 -21.41 -10.10 -1.54
N THR A 348 -22.32 -9.43 -0.81
CA THR A 348 -23.34 -10.09 0.01
C THR A 348 -24.57 -9.20 0.20
N SER A 349 -25.73 -9.82 0.38
CA SER A 349 -26.90 -9.13 0.90
C SER A 349 -26.75 -8.86 2.39
N LEU A 350 -27.23 -7.72 2.84
CA LEU A 350 -27.10 -7.29 4.23
C LEU A 350 -28.25 -6.36 4.64
N SER A 351 -28.39 -6.14 5.95
CA SER A 351 -29.16 -5.05 6.50
C SER A 351 -28.32 -4.24 7.49
N ILE A 352 -28.49 -2.91 7.48
CA ILE A 352 -27.91 -1.97 8.44
C ILE A 352 -29.08 -1.37 9.20
N THR A 353 -29.16 -1.63 10.50
CA THR A 353 -30.21 -1.14 11.39
C THR A 353 -29.63 -0.13 12.35
N ALA A 354 -30.08 1.12 12.29
CA ALA A 354 -29.70 2.18 13.21
C ALA A 354 -30.89 2.53 14.14
N ASP A 355 -30.75 2.28 15.43
CA ASP A 355 -31.68 2.71 16.48
C ASP A 355 -31.21 4.08 16.97
N VAL A 356 -32.04 5.10 16.78
CA VAL A 356 -31.70 6.50 17.04
C VAL A 356 -32.78 7.24 17.81
N VAL A 357 -32.40 8.33 18.47
CA VAL A 357 -33.34 9.35 18.96
C VAL A 357 -33.18 10.58 18.10
N VAL A 358 -34.18 10.88 17.30
CA VAL A 358 -34.24 12.02 16.38
C VAL A 358 -34.49 13.29 17.20
N PRO A 359 -33.70 14.38 17.01
CA PRO A 359 -33.90 15.62 17.73
C PRO A 359 -35.15 16.38 17.25
N ASP A 360 -35.61 17.37 18.04
CA ASP A 360 -36.74 18.23 17.69
C ASP A 360 -36.45 19.13 16.47
N GLN A 361 -35.18 19.47 16.24
CA GLN A 361 -34.73 20.18 15.05
C GLN A 361 -34.45 19.19 13.92
N PRO A 362 -34.36 19.63 12.65
CA PRO A 362 -34.02 18.74 11.55
C PRO A 362 -32.76 17.92 11.84
N ALA A 363 -32.89 16.60 11.76
CA ALA A 363 -31.79 15.68 11.97
C ALA A 363 -30.76 15.80 10.85
N ASN A 364 -29.49 15.81 11.23
CA ASN A 364 -28.37 15.85 10.28
C ASN A 364 -27.19 15.05 10.86
N GLY A 365 -26.41 14.42 10.00
CA GLY A 365 -25.18 13.75 10.35
C GLY A 365 -25.12 12.27 9.98
N VAL A 366 -23.92 11.72 10.06
CA VAL A 366 -23.62 10.31 9.73
C VAL A 366 -24.04 9.42 10.88
N LEU A 367 -24.76 8.34 10.57
CA LEU A 367 -25.08 7.27 11.50
C LEU A 367 -23.97 6.22 11.52
N VAL A 368 -23.54 5.77 10.34
CA VAL A 368 -22.41 4.88 10.13
C VAL A 368 -21.86 5.07 8.72
N ALA A 369 -20.54 5.03 8.59
CA ALA A 369 -19.85 5.08 7.29
C ALA A 369 -18.66 4.12 7.29
N GLN A 370 -18.22 3.71 6.12
CA GLN A 370 -16.97 2.97 5.91
C GLN A 370 -16.28 3.47 4.65
N GLY A 371 -14.96 3.72 4.74
CA GLY A 371 -14.18 4.31 3.67
C GLY A 371 -14.36 5.83 3.57
N GLY A 372 -14.13 6.40 2.38
CA GLY A 372 -14.13 7.83 2.17
C GLY A 372 -14.36 8.23 0.71
N ARG A 373 -13.71 9.31 0.28
CA ARG A 373 -13.89 9.91 -1.05
C ARG A 373 -13.54 8.96 -2.20
N PHE A 374 -12.60 8.05 -1.98
CA PHE A 374 -12.06 7.17 -3.02
C PHE A 374 -12.68 5.77 -3.03
N GLY A 375 -13.69 5.55 -2.20
CA GLY A 375 -14.48 4.32 -2.15
C GLY A 375 -15.10 4.12 -0.78
N GLY A 376 -16.33 3.60 -0.73
CA GLY A 376 -17.02 3.35 0.52
C GLY A 376 -18.52 3.54 0.46
N TRP A 377 -19.14 3.55 1.64
CA TRP A 377 -20.57 3.75 1.79
C TRP A 377 -20.88 4.51 3.09
N SER A 378 -22.03 5.19 3.13
CA SER A 378 -22.48 5.92 4.30
C SER A 378 -24.00 5.88 4.42
N LEU A 379 -24.49 5.57 5.62
CA LEU A 379 -25.87 5.79 6.04
C LEU A 379 -25.88 7.05 6.90
N TYR A 380 -26.54 8.10 6.42
CA TYR A 380 -26.59 9.39 7.10
C TYR A 380 -27.96 10.02 7.00
N VAL A 381 -28.18 11.07 7.76
CA VAL A 381 -29.40 11.90 7.70
C VAL A 381 -29.00 13.29 7.22
N LYS A 382 -29.74 13.86 6.27
CA LYS A 382 -29.59 15.24 5.81
C LYS A 382 -30.95 15.90 5.67
N ASP A 383 -31.08 17.08 6.29
CA ASP A 383 -32.33 17.84 6.32
C ASP A 383 -33.53 16.98 6.78
N GLY A 384 -33.30 16.17 7.81
CA GLY A 384 -34.25 15.22 8.39
C GLY A 384 -34.47 13.95 7.60
N LYS A 385 -33.91 13.77 6.41
CA LYS A 385 -34.15 12.60 5.55
C LYS A 385 -33.02 11.59 5.67
N PRO A 386 -33.26 10.31 5.98
CA PRO A 386 -32.26 9.26 5.90
C PRO A 386 -31.87 8.96 4.45
N ILE A 387 -30.56 8.77 4.25
CA ILE A 387 -29.95 8.55 2.96
C ILE A 387 -28.88 7.46 3.11
N TYR A 388 -28.89 6.48 2.20
CA TYR A 388 -27.76 5.60 1.98
C TYR A 388 -27.03 6.02 0.70
N HIS A 389 -25.73 6.22 0.80
CA HIS A 389 -24.87 6.59 -0.31
C HIS A 389 -23.77 5.55 -0.50
N TYR A 390 -23.61 5.08 -1.73
CA TYR A 390 -22.54 4.18 -2.11
C TYR A 390 -21.60 4.87 -3.11
N ASN A 391 -20.35 4.99 -2.74
CA ASN A 391 -19.30 5.57 -3.56
C ASN A 391 -18.45 4.46 -4.19
N PHE A 392 -18.68 4.15 -5.45
CA PHE A 392 -17.87 3.20 -6.20
C PHE A 392 -16.60 3.86 -6.71
N LEU A 393 -15.50 3.72 -5.94
CA LEU A 393 -14.14 4.12 -6.32
C LEU A 393 -13.98 5.62 -6.73
N GLY A 394 -14.86 6.50 -6.26
CA GLY A 394 -14.89 7.88 -6.75
C GLY A 394 -15.42 8.06 -8.18
N LEU A 395 -15.59 6.98 -8.93
CA LEU A 395 -15.98 6.96 -10.35
C LEU A 395 -17.50 7.03 -10.55
N LYS A 396 -18.25 6.33 -9.69
CA LYS A 396 -19.71 6.31 -9.74
C LYS A 396 -20.28 6.46 -8.33
N ARG A 397 -21.41 7.12 -8.22
CA ARG A 397 -22.09 7.33 -6.95
C ARG A 397 -23.56 6.93 -7.06
N PHE A 398 -24.05 6.16 -6.10
CA PHE A 398 -25.42 5.68 -6.03
C PHE A 398 -26.04 6.16 -4.73
N THR A 399 -27.27 6.65 -4.80
CA THR A 399 -27.97 7.19 -3.63
C THR A 399 -29.35 6.58 -3.54
N VAL A 400 -29.70 6.11 -2.33
CA VAL A 400 -31.05 5.70 -1.96
C VAL A 400 -31.50 6.63 -0.85
N ALA A 401 -32.48 7.48 -1.10
CA ALA A 401 -32.96 8.51 -0.18
C ALA A 401 -34.41 8.28 0.21
N SER A 402 -34.76 8.71 1.41
CA SER A 402 -36.14 8.77 1.86
C SER A 402 -36.88 9.97 1.26
N ASP A 403 -38.12 9.76 0.83
CA ASP A 403 -39.00 10.84 0.38
C ASP A 403 -39.53 11.69 1.56
N LYS A 404 -39.56 11.11 2.77
CA LYS A 404 -40.14 11.74 3.97
C LYS A 404 -39.05 12.04 5.01
N PRO A 405 -39.14 13.15 5.75
CA PRO A 405 -38.29 13.41 6.89
C PRO A 405 -38.64 12.51 8.07
N LEU A 406 -37.66 12.31 8.97
CA LEU A 406 -37.83 11.66 10.24
C LEU A 406 -38.72 12.51 11.18
N VAL A 407 -39.48 11.84 12.03
CA VAL A 407 -40.26 12.48 13.09
C VAL A 407 -39.40 12.47 14.37
N PRO A 408 -39.39 13.57 15.16
CA PRO A 408 -38.72 13.62 16.45
C PRO A 408 -39.07 12.46 17.38
N GLY A 409 -38.10 11.99 18.17
CA GLY A 409 -38.23 10.86 19.08
C GLY A 409 -37.53 9.60 18.60
N LYS A 410 -37.87 8.44 19.18
CA LYS A 410 -37.25 7.16 18.81
C LYS A 410 -37.64 6.74 17.41
N ALA A 411 -36.61 6.33 16.65
CA ALA A 411 -36.77 5.81 15.28
C ALA A 411 -35.77 4.68 15.03
N THR A 412 -36.26 3.68 14.29
CA THR A 412 -35.41 2.61 13.73
C THR A 412 -35.28 2.84 12.21
N ILE A 413 -34.09 3.10 11.75
CA ILE A 413 -33.77 3.31 10.34
C ILE A 413 -33.07 2.04 9.83
N VAL A 414 -33.61 1.41 8.78
CA VAL A 414 -33.04 0.20 8.19
C VAL A 414 -32.71 0.44 6.73
N PHE A 415 -31.47 0.19 6.35
CA PHE A 415 -31.09 0.02 4.96
C PHE A 415 -30.94 -1.47 4.68
N ASP A 416 -31.71 -1.97 3.73
CA ASP A 416 -31.70 -3.37 3.30
C ASP A 416 -31.14 -3.47 1.88
N PHE A 417 -30.10 -4.26 1.70
CA PHE A 417 -29.44 -4.46 0.41
C PHE A 417 -29.59 -5.90 -0.06
N ALA A 418 -30.22 -6.06 -1.20
CA ALA A 418 -30.36 -7.34 -1.89
C ALA A 418 -29.32 -7.40 -3.02
N TYR A 419 -28.23 -8.13 -2.78
CA TYR A 419 -27.14 -8.34 -3.74
C TYR A 419 -27.58 -9.26 -4.87
N ASP A 420 -27.21 -8.96 -6.13
CA ASP A 420 -27.63 -9.73 -7.30
C ASP A 420 -27.00 -11.13 -7.39
N GLY A 421 -25.83 -11.33 -6.71
CA GLY A 421 -25.06 -12.56 -6.85
C GLY A 421 -24.32 -12.67 -8.18
N GLY A 422 -23.80 -13.85 -8.48
CA GLY A 422 -23.11 -14.12 -9.75
C GLY A 422 -21.67 -13.63 -9.80
N GLY A 423 -20.98 -13.57 -8.68
CA GLY A 423 -19.57 -13.20 -8.55
C GLY A 423 -19.34 -11.92 -7.76
N ALA A 424 -18.09 -11.53 -7.62
CA ALA A 424 -17.69 -10.34 -6.86
C ALA A 424 -18.00 -9.03 -7.59
N GLY A 425 -18.23 -7.95 -6.84
CA GLY A 425 -18.40 -6.60 -7.38
C GLY A 425 -19.70 -6.35 -8.15
N LYS A 426 -20.69 -7.25 -8.04
CA LYS A 426 -22.00 -7.05 -8.71
C LYS A 426 -22.83 -5.99 -8.01
N GLY A 427 -23.91 -5.59 -8.66
CA GLY A 427 -24.86 -4.65 -8.11
C GLY A 427 -25.88 -5.27 -7.16
N GLY A 428 -26.87 -4.47 -6.82
CA GLY A 428 -27.99 -4.88 -5.97
C GLY A 428 -29.04 -3.80 -5.85
N THR A 429 -30.13 -4.14 -5.15
CA THR A 429 -31.22 -3.20 -4.85
C THR A 429 -31.19 -2.81 -3.39
N GLY A 430 -31.02 -1.52 -3.12
CA GLY A 430 -31.10 -0.95 -1.77
C GLY A 430 -32.51 -0.46 -1.46
N THR A 431 -33.02 -0.75 -0.25
CA THR A 431 -34.32 -0.29 0.23
C THR A 431 -34.16 0.33 1.62
N LEU A 432 -34.71 1.53 1.82
CA LEU A 432 -34.76 2.21 3.11
C LEU A 432 -36.13 2.03 3.77
N PHE A 433 -36.09 1.75 5.07
CA PHE A 433 -37.26 1.69 5.92
C PHE A 433 -37.07 2.60 7.15
N VAL A 434 -38.13 3.20 7.63
CA VAL A 434 -38.22 3.91 8.92
C VAL A 434 -39.37 3.35 9.69
N ASN A 435 -39.13 2.84 10.91
CA ASN A 435 -40.11 2.19 11.78
C ASN A 435 -40.93 1.11 11.04
N GLY A 436 -40.27 0.36 10.13
CA GLY A 436 -40.90 -0.71 9.36
C GLY A 436 -41.64 -0.23 8.09
N GLU A 437 -41.83 1.08 7.88
CA GLU A 437 -42.41 1.63 6.64
C GLU A 437 -41.33 1.82 5.60
N LYS A 438 -41.55 1.35 4.37
CA LYS A 438 -40.63 1.60 3.23
C LYS A 438 -40.71 3.08 2.84
N VAL A 439 -39.55 3.75 2.85
CA VAL A 439 -39.42 5.20 2.57
C VAL A 439 -38.54 5.53 1.38
N GLY A 440 -37.86 4.55 0.79
CA GLY A 440 -37.02 4.74 -0.39
C GLY A 440 -36.52 3.43 -0.96
N GLN A 441 -36.21 3.43 -2.27
CA GLN A 441 -35.58 2.30 -2.94
C GLN A 441 -34.77 2.80 -4.12
N GLY A 442 -33.64 2.17 -4.39
CA GLY A 442 -32.80 2.50 -5.53
C GLY A 442 -31.88 1.36 -5.93
N ARG A 443 -31.32 1.50 -7.12
CA ARG A 443 -30.37 0.56 -7.70
C ARG A 443 -28.95 1.01 -7.41
N ILE A 444 -28.10 0.07 -7.00
CA ILE A 444 -26.64 0.19 -6.95
C ILE A 444 -26.13 -0.76 -8.03
N GLU A 445 -25.64 -0.22 -9.14
CA GLU A 445 -25.34 -1.02 -10.34
C GLU A 445 -24.10 -1.87 -10.20
N VAL A 446 -23.14 -1.43 -9.39
CA VAL A 446 -21.83 -2.05 -9.19
C VAL A 446 -21.31 -1.75 -7.78
N THR A 447 -20.63 -2.70 -7.17
CA THR A 447 -20.02 -2.57 -5.84
C THR A 447 -18.53 -2.88 -5.87
N GLN A 448 -17.79 -2.47 -4.83
CA GLN A 448 -16.39 -2.84 -4.64
C GLN A 448 -16.31 -4.29 -4.16
N CYS A 449 -15.41 -5.06 -4.79
CA CYS A 449 -15.24 -6.47 -4.47
C CYS A 449 -14.32 -6.71 -3.26
N CYS A 450 -13.31 -5.85 -3.10
CA CYS A 450 -12.09 -6.25 -2.42
C CYS A 450 -11.75 -5.33 -1.24
N GLY A 451 -11.71 -4.01 -1.41
CA GLY A 451 -11.41 -3.04 -0.37
C GLY A 451 -12.12 -1.72 -0.59
N PHE A 452 -12.53 -1.04 0.49
CA PHE A 452 -13.13 0.31 0.39
C PHE A 452 -12.08 1.40 0.40
N SER A 453 -11.12 1.33 1.33
CA SER A 453 -10.03 2.30 1.46
C SER A 453 -8.79 1.63 2.03
N ALA A 454 -7.61 2.10 1.63
CA ALA A 454 -6.34 1.66 2.20
C ALA A 454 -6.01 2.38 3.53
N THR A 455 -6.66 3.52 3.80
CA THR A 455 -6.30 4.43 4.90
C THR A 455 -7.46 4.79 5.82
N GLU A 456 -8.72 4.67 5.35
CA GLU A 456 -9.92 5.09 6.07
C GLU A 456 -10.73 3.87 6.49
N GLY A 457 -11.14 3.85 7.75
CA GLY A 457 -11.90 2.74 8.36
C GLY A 457 -13.41 2.95 8.36
N ALA A 458 -14.08 2.31 9.32
CA ALA A 458 -15.49 2.55 9.59
C ALA A 458 -15.66 3.49 10.81
N ASP A 459 -16.69 4.33 10.74
CA ASP A 459 -17.00 5.37 11.72
C ASP A 459 -18.47 5.34 12.11
N VAL A 460 -18.79 5.65 13.36
CA VAL A 460 -20.16 5.70 13.89
C VAL A 460 -20.41 7.06 14.53
N GLY A 461 -21.47 7.73 14.10
CA GLY A 461 -21.91 9.03 14.63
C GLY A 461 -21.26 10.23 13.95
N LEU A 462 -20.22 10.02 13.16
CA LEU A 462 -19.61 10.99 12.25
C LEU A 462 -18.84 10.25 11.17
N ASN A 463 -18.24 10.96 10.22
CA ASN A 463 -17.25 10.40 9.30
C ASN A 463 -15.93 11.13 9.51
N THR A 464 -14.86 10.37 9.77
CA THR A 464 -13.48 10.89 9.85
C THR A 464 -12.81 10.89 8.47
N GLY A 465 -11.62 11.45 8.34
CA GLY A 465 -10.91 11.50 7.05
C GLY A 465 -11.66 12.28 5.98
N THR A 466 -11.82 11.71 4.79
CA THR A 466 -12.56 12.32 3.68
C THR A 466 -14.03 11.87 3.64
N PRO A 467 -14.97 12.73 3.19
CA PRO A 467 -16.37 12.35 3.16
C PRO A 467 -16.65 11.29 2.08
N VAL A 468 -17.45 10.28 2.42
CA VAL A 468 -17.90 9.27 1.45
C VAL A 468 -18.82 9.89 0.40
N SER A 469 -19.71 10.79 0.81
CA SER A 469 -20.63 11.52 -0.06
C SER A 469 -20.15 12.94 -0.32
N LEU A 470 -20.46 13.48 -1.49
CA LEU A 470 -20.24 14.90 -1.81
C LEU A 470 -21.35 15.80 -1.23
N ASP A 471 -22.38 15.23 -0.61
CA ASP A 471 -23.50 15.96 -0.02
C ASP A 471 -23.16 16.62 1.33
N TYR A 472 -22.06 16.21 1.96
CA TYR A 472 -21.63 16.76 3.25
C TYR A 472 -20.11 16.96 3.29
N THR A 473 -19.68 17.74 4.25
CA THR A 473 -18.26 17.94 4.59
C THR A 473 -17.98 17.40 5.99
N ASN A 474 -16.78 16.89 6.20
CA ASN A 474 -16.36 16.37 7.51
C ASN A 474 -15.91 17.49 8.48
N PRO A 475 -16.13 17.35 9.80
CA PRO A 475 -16.90 16.27 10.42
C PRO A 475 -18.41 16.51 10.26
N PHE A 476 -19.18 15.51 9.83
CA PHE A 476 -20.64 15.56 9.72
C PHE A 476 -21.25 14.71 10.84
N ARG A 477 -21.17 15.23 12.08
CA ARG A 477 -21.64 14.53 13.27
C ARG A 477 -23.17 14.49 13.31
N PHE A 478 -23.73 13.35 13.69
CA PHE A 478 -25.16 13.23 13.95
C PHE A 478 -25.57 14.08 15.16
N ASN A 479 -26.58 14.91 14.97
CA ASN A 479 -27.07 15.85 15.98
C ASN A 479 -28.15 15.29 16.91
N GLY A 480 -28.54 14.02 16.71
CA GLY A 480 -29.38 13.24 17.62
C GLY A 480 -28.55 12.28 18.48
N THR A 481 -29.19 11.23 18.99
CA THR A 481 -28.52 10.15 19.73
C THR A 481 -28.57 8.86 18.93
N ILE A 482 -27.45 8.14 18.81
CA ILE A 482 -27.40 6.78 18.26
C ILE A 482 -27.38 5.81 19.45
N GLU A 483 -28.43 5.02 19.62
CA GLU A 483 -28.47 3.98 20.66
C GLU A 483 -27.51 2.84 20.24
N LYS A 484 -27.59 2.40 19.00
CA LYS A 484 -26.68 1.42 18.36
C LYS A 484 -26.88 1.38 16.86
N VAL A 485 -25.91 0.81 16.15
CA VAL A 485 -26.05 0.39 14.75
C VAL A 485 -25.69 -1.09 14.64
N THR A 486 -26.57 -1.89 14.05
CA THR A 486 -26.35 -3.33 13.83
C THR A 486 -26.29 -3.61 12.35
N ILE A 487 -25.24 -4.31 11.92
CA ILE A 487 -25.06 -4.78 10.54
C ILE A 487 -25.24 -6.30 10.55
N ASP A 488 -26.20 -6.81 9.79
CA ASP A 488 -26.48 -8.23 9.66
C ASP A 488 -26.27 -8.68 8.23
N LEU A 489 -25.41 -9.70 8.05
CA LEU A 489 -25.20 -10.34 6.75
C LEU A 489 -26.27 -11.40 6.53
N LYS A 490 -26.82 -11.43 5.31
CA LYS A 490 -27.83 -12.42 4.94
C LYS A 490 -27.19 -13.64 4.28
N ASP A 491 -27.77 -14.82 4.53
CA ASP A 491 -27.32 -16.03 3.85
C ASP A 491 -27.84 -16.05 2.41
N ASP A 492 -26.96 -15.80 1.46
CA ASP A 492 -27.25 -15.86 0.03
C ASP A 492 -26.74 -17.18 -0.58
N LYS A 493 -27.55 -17.77 -1.48
CA LYS A 493 -27.12 -18.93 -2.29
C LYS A 493 -25.86 -18.61 -3.12
N ALA A 494 -25.67 -17.35 -3.50
CA ALA A 494 -24.48 -16.86 -4.18
C ALA A 494 -23.20 -17.01 -3.34
N LYS A 495 -23.29 -16.80 -2.03
CA LYS A 495 -22.16 -16.96 -1.10
C LYS A 495 -21.71 -18.42 -0.93
N ALA A 496 -22.61 -19.39 -1.08
CA ALA A 496 -22.24 -20.80 -1.00
C ALA A 496 -21.36 -21.21 -2.19
N ALA A 497 -21.68 -20.77 -3.40
CA ALA A 497 -20.86 -21.03 -4.60
C ALA A 497 -19.50 -20.26 -4.55
N GLU A 498 -19.51 -19.04 -4.01
CA GLU A 498 -18.28 -18.25 -3.82
C GLU A 498 -17.38 -18.87 -2.75
N LYS A 499 -17.97 -19.38 -1.67
CA LYS A 499 -17.22 -20.09 -0.62
C LYS A 499 -16.59 -21.38 -1.16
N GLU A 500 -17.31 -22.12 -2.00
CA GLU A 500 -16.79 -23.32 -2.67
C GLU A 500 -15.64 -22.97 -3.63
N ALA A 501 -15.76 -21.87 -4.40
CA ALA A 501 -14.70 -21.35 -5.25
C ALA A 501 -13.47 -20.89 -4.44
N ILE A 502 -13.68 -20.21 -3.31
CA ILE A 502 -12.62 -19.78 -2.38
C ILE A 502 -11.92 -21.02 -1.76
N GLU A 503 -12.67 -22.04 -1.35
CA GLU A 503 -12.10 -23.27 -0.79
C GLU A 503 -11.28 -24.03 -1.85
N GLN A 504 -11.74 -24.06 -3.11
CA GLN A 504 -10.99 -24.65 -4.22
C GLN A 504 -9.70 -23.86 -4.50
N GLU A 505 -9.79 -22.55 -4.61
CA GLU A 505 -8.65 -21.64 -4.84
C GLU A 505 -7.63 -21.70 -3.68
N ARG A 506 -8.12 -21.82 -2.44
CA ARG A 506 -7.29 -22.07 -1.25
C ARG A 506 -6.58 -23.43 -1.33
N GLY A 507 -7.28 -24.46 -1.79
CA GLY A 507 -6.70 -25.78 -2.02
C GLY A 507 -5.58 -25.74 -3.05
N GLU A 508 -5.81 -25.07 -4.18
CA GLU A 508 -4.83 -24.90 -5.25
C GLU A 508 -3.64 -24.04 -4.78
N SER A 509 -3.89 -22.97 -4.05
CA SER A 509 -2.86 -22.09 -3.46
C SER A 509 -2.00 -22.83 -2.44
N ASN A 510 -2.61 -23.65 -1.57
CA ASN A 510 -1.88 -24.47 -0.63
C ASN A 510 -1.07 -25.58 -1.32
N LEU A 511 -1.59 -26.16 -2.40
CA LEU A 511 -0.87 -27.15 -3.21
C LEU A 511 0.34 -26.51 -3.90
N LYS A 512 0.17 -25.33 -4.52
CA LYS A 512 1.28 -24.56 -5.12
C LYS A 512 2.35 -24.24 -4.08
N ARG A 513 1.94 -23.83 -2.89
CA ARG A 513 2.84 -23.55 -1.77
C ARG A 513 3.60 -24.81 -1.30
N ALA A 514 2.94 -25.97 -1.27
CA ALA A 514 3.57 -27.23 -0.89
C ALA A 514 4.53 -27.76 -1.96
N LEU A 515 4.27 -27.46 -3.25
CA LEU A 515 5.14 -27.86 -4.36
C LEU A 515 6.32 -26.90 -4.58
N ALA A 516 6.28 -25.70 -3.98
CA ALA A 516 7.37 -24.72 -4.05
C ALA A 516 8.46 -24.94 -2.97
N ASN A 517 8.26 -25.90 -2.07
CA ASN A 517 9.20 -26.35 -1.04
C ASN A 517 9.77 -27.72 -1.43
#